data_fe845cd068b769f6013402dad556d8d6
#
_entry.id   fe845cd068b769f6013402dad556d8d6
#
_cell.length_a   1.000
_cell.length_b   1.000
_cell.length_c   1.000
_cell.angle_alpha   90.00
_cell.angle_beta   90.00
_cell.angle_gamma   90.00
#
_symmetry.space_group_name_H-M   'P 1'
#
loop_
_entity.id
_entity.type
_entity.pdbx_description
1 polymer ?
#
loop_
_entity_poly.entity_id
_entity_poly.type
_entity_poly.pdbx_seq_one_letter_code
_entity_poly.pdbx_strand_id
1 'polypeptide(L)'
;MATFYNQATLSYNGNTTTSNITTGELVEVLSATKTAVQTEYQQDDTLTYVVNILNSGNTTMTGVTISDNLGAYTLNTLTLVPMDYVVGTVRYYVGGVLQPTPTVTAGPPLTISGLSVPAKGNVTVIYQAKTNDYAPLAQESSITNTATINANNIANPITASATVNAYSEPVLRISKSLTPTTVSENGQLTYTFIIQNYGNTAADEADALIVSDRFDPILNPITVAFNGTAWTEGTEYTYDATTGQFVSTAGIITVPAASYTQDAATGAISIVPGSATLTITGTV
;
A
#
# COMPACT_ATOMS: atom_id res chain seq x y z
N MET A 1 -18.38 22.23 -19.95
CA MET A 1 -19.65 22.94 -20.12
C MET A 1 -20.57 22.05 -20.93
N ALA A 2 -21.74 21.73 -20.41
CA ALA A 2 -22.76 20.98 -21.14
C ALA A 2 -23.87 21.95 -21.52
N THR A 3 -24.24 21.99 -22.82
CA THR A 3 -25.31 22.80 -23.31
C THR A 3 -26.61 22.00 -23.27
N PHE A 4 -27.67 22.55 -22.71
CA PHE A 4 -29.00 21.93 -22.76
C PHE A 4 -29.98 22.78 -23.55
N TYR A 5 -30.97 22.12 -24.13
CA TYR A 5 -32.01 22.73 -24.98
C TYR A 5 -33.36 22.39 -24.39
N ASN A 6 -34.29 23.36 -24.39
CA ASN A 6 -35.69 23.14 -24.01
C ASN A 6 -36.63 23.77 -25.01
N GLN A 7 -37.69 23.03 -25.38
CA GLN A 7 -38.74 23.47 -26.26
C GLN A 7 -40.11 23.00 -25.75
N ALA A 8 -41.08 23.88 -25.72
CA ALA A 8 -42.47 23.54 -25.37
C ALA A 8 -43.31 23.24 -26.61
N THR A 9 -44.34 22.42 -26.42
CA THR A 9 -45.34 22.10 -27.43
C THR A 9 -46.71 22.57 -26.94
N LEU A 10 -47.44 23.25 -27.80
CA LEU A 10 -48.85 23.62 -27.58
C LEU A 10 -49.75 22.87 -28.55
N SER A 11 -50.71 22.14 -28.01
CA SER A 11 -51.73 21.44 -28.82
C SER A 11 -53.10 22.05 -28.57
N TYR A 12 -53.84 22.37 -29.65
CA TYR A 12 -55.19 22.95 -29.60
C TYR A 12 -56.01 22.53 -30.83
N ASN A 13 -57.25 22.18 -30.67
CA ASN A 13 -58.20 21.80 -31.74
C ASN A 13 -57.61 20.82 -32.78
N GLY A 14 -56.84 19.85 -32.36
CA GLY A 14 -56.16 18.89 -33.22
C GLY A 14 -54.89 19.40 -33.93
N ASN A 15 -54.50 20.65 -33.73
CA ASN A 15 -53.25 21.24 -34.21
C ASN A 15 -52.20 21.27 -33.12
N THR A 16 -50.95 21.18 -33.53
CA THR A 16 -49.78 21.26 -32.62
C THR A 16 -48.82 22.31 -33.15
N THR A 17 -48.33 23.19 -32.27
CA THR A 17 -47.28 24.15 -32.55
C THR A 17 -46.19 24.08 -31.46
N THR A 18 -44.98 24.45 -31.84
CA THR A 18 -43.82 24.41 -30.90
C THR A 18 -43.33 25.82 -30.65
N SER A 19 -42.80 26.04 -29.43
CA SER A 19 -42.09 27.27 -29.05
C SER A 19 -40.75 27.37 -29.77
N ASN A 20 -40.09 28.52 -29.64
CA ASN A 20 -38.65 28.59 -29.90
C ASN A 20 -37.91 27.65 -28.95
N ILE A 21 -36.72 27.19 -29.36
CA ILE A 21 -35.79 26.48 -28.52
C ILE A 21 -35.06 27.49 -27.64
N THR A 22 -35.06 27.25 -26.32
CA THR A 22 -34.20 27.96 -25.37
C THR A 22 -32.94 27.15 -25.10
N THR A 23 -31.80 27.85 -25.01
CA THR A 23 -30.50 27.23 -24.79
C THR A 23 -29.97 27.68 -23.44
N GLY A 24 -29.48 26.75 -22.64
CA GLY A 24 -28.78 27.03 -21.39
C GLY A 24 -27.42 26.29 -21.35
N GLU A 25 -26.49 26.77 -20.55
CA GLU A 25 -25.20 26.14 -20.32
C GLU A 25 -25.09 25.72 -18.86
N LEU A 26 -24.72 24.45 -18.66
CA LEU A 26 -24.30 23.95 -17.36
C LEU A 26 -22.81 24.19 -17.22
N VAL A 27 -22.41 25.11 -16.34
CA VAL A 27 -21.02 25.46 -16.08
C VAL A 27 -20.54 24.69 -14.84
N GLU A 28 -19.63 23.74 -15.06
CA GLU A 28 -18.91 23.11 -13.95
C GLU A 28 -17.80 24.05 -13.49
N VAL A 29 -17.95 24.58 -12.27
CA VAL A 29 -17.03 25.58 -11.70
C VAL A 29 -16.06 24.98 -10.68
N LEU A 30 -16.37 23.81 -10.13
CA LEU A 30 -15.48 23.07 -9.24
C LEU A 30 -14.71 22.01 -9.99
N SER A 31 -13.44 21.87 -9.63
CA SER A 31 -12.60 20.72 -10.00
C SER A 31 -11.83 20.26 -8.76
N ALA A 32 -11.43 19.00 -8.73
CA ALA A 32 -10.66 18.45 -7.63
C ALA A 32 -9.53 17.56 -8.13
N THR A 33 -8.43 17.54 -7.39
CA THR A 33 -7.33 16.59 -7.54
C THR A 33 -7.03 15.95 -6.20
N LYS A 34 -6.58 14.70 -6.23
CA LYS A 34 -6.12 13.98 -5.05
C LYS A 34 -4.77 13.36 -5.35
N THR A 35 -3.83 13.48 -4.43
CA THR A 35 -2.50 12.89 -4.53
C THR A 35 -2.14 12.21 -3.22
N ALA A 36 -1.35 11.16 -3.29
CA ALA A 36 -0.66 10.58 -2.14
C ALA A 36 0.78 11.11 -2.12
N VAL A 37 1.32 11.35 -0.92
CA VAL A 37 2.73 11.78 -0.76
C VAL A 37 3.66 10.58 -0.98
N GLN A 38 3.26 9.41 -0.46
CA GLN A 38 3.97 8.16 -0.67
C GLN A 38 3.47 7.51 -1.96
N THR A 39 4.37 6.86 -2.69
CA THR A 39 4.06 6.12 -3.94
C THR A 39 3.85 4.63 -3.71
N GLU A 40 4.33 4.13 -2.55
CA GLU A 40 4.31 2.73 -2.16
C GLU A 40 3.88 2.57 -0.71
N TYR A 41 3.41 1.37 -0.35
CA TYR A 41 3.00 1.02 1.01
C TYR A 41 3.36 -0.42 1.38
N GLN A 42 3.53 -0.63 2.67
CA GLN A 42 3.57 -1.92 3.36
C GLN A 42 2.40 -2.02 4.35
N GLN A 43 2.28 -3.14 5.03
CA GLN A 43 1.33 -3.29 6.12
C GLN A 43 1.68 -2.34 7.26
N ASP A 44 0.67 -1.75 7.89
CA ASP A 44 0.81 -0.78 8.99
C ASP A 44 1.44 0.57 8.63
N ASP A 45 1.67 0.85 7.35
CA ASP A 45 2.19 2.15 6.90
C ASP A 45 1.16 3.27 7.01
N THR A 46 1.65 4.48 7.27
CA THR A 46 0.85 5.70 7.29
C THR A 46 1.05 6.47 5.99
N LEU A 47 -0.03 6.61 5.23
CA LEU A 47 -0.08 7.33 3.96
C LEU A 47 -0.67 8.73 4.16
N THR A 48 -0.08 9.73 3.52
CA THR A 48 -0.57 11.11 3.56
C THR A 48 -1.23 11.46 2.23
N TYR A 49 -2.48 11.89 2.29
CA TYR A 49 -3.28 12.32 1.14
C TYR A 49 -3.49 13.83 1.13
N VAL A 50 -3.43 14.40 -0.06
CA VAL A 50 -3.68 15.81 -0.32
C VAL A 50 -4.82 15.93 -1.33
N VAL A 51 -5.91 16.58 -0.95
CA VAL A 51 -7.05 16.88 -1.82
C VAL A 51 -7.08 18.38 -2.06
N ASN A 52 -6.95 18.79 -3.32
CA ASN A 52 -7.12 20.18 -3.74
C ASN A 52 -8.45 20.33 -4.46
N ILE A 53 -9.22 21.37 -4.08
CA ILE A 53 -10.49 21.75 -4.73
C ILE A 53 -10.34 23.18 -5.24
N LEU A 54 -10.53 23.36 -6.54
CA LEU A 54 -10.46 24.66 -7.22
C LEU A 54 -11.87 25.11 -7.61
N ASN A 55 -12.19 26.34 -7.31
CA ASN A 55 -13.39 27.01 -7.76
C ASN A 55 -13.06 28.07 -8.84
N SER A 56 -13.39 27.78 -10.08
CA SER A 56 -13.22 28.71 -11.21
C SER A 56 -14.40 29.69 -11.37
N GLY A 57 -15.44 29.57 -10.54
CA GLY A 57 -16.63 30.41 -10.54
C GLY A 57 -16.42 31.75 -9.86
N ASN A 58 -17.41 32.65 -10.04
CA ASN A 58 -17.36 34.01 -9.46
C ASN A 58 -18.06 34.13 -8.09
N THR A 59 -18.56 33.00 -7.56
CA THR A 59 -19.22 32.91 -6.25
C THR A 59 -18.55 31.88 -5.38
N THR A 60 -18.50 32.13 -4.07
CA THR A 60 -18.01 31.17 -3.10
C THR A 60 -18.91 29.93 -3.06
N MET A 61 -18.32 28.75 -3.14
CA MET A 61 -19.03 27.49 -2.97
C MET A 61 -19.04 27.11 -1.49
N THR A 62 -20.24 26.94 -0.93
CA THR A 62 -20.46 26.58 0.47
C THR A 62 -21.03 25.17 0.62
N GLY A 63 -21.02 24.63 1.84
CA GLY A 63 -21.51 23.28 2.11
C GLY A 63 -20.68 22.20 1.41
N VAL A 64 -19.40 22.50 1.15
CA VAL A 64 -18.50 21.53 0.52
C VAL A 64 -18.17 20.44 1.52
N THR A 65 -18.33 19.19 1.06
CA THR A 65 -18.09 17.97 1.83
C THR A 65 -17.23 17.03 1.00
N ILE A 66 -16.22 16.47 1.62
CA ILE A 66 -15.39 15.39 1.06
C ILE A 66 -15.84 14.08 1.72
N SER A 67 -16.20 13.08 0.93
CA SER A 67 -16.43 11.71 1.37
C SER A 67 -15.35 10.83 0.74
N ASP A 68 -14.49 10.27 1.57
CA ASP A 68 -13.32 9.50 1.14
C ASP A 68 -13.53 8.01 1.45
N ASN A 69 -13.37 7.15 0.46
CA ASN A 69 -13.65 5.73 0.60
C ASN A 69 -12.53 4.94 1.31
N LEU A 70 -11.40 5.60 1.66
CA LEU A 70 -10.21 4.98 2.28
C LEU A 70 -9.70 3.76 1.51
N GLY A 71 -9.80 3.80 0.17
CA GLY A 71 -9.37 2.72 -0.71
C GLY A 71 -10.31 1.51 -0.78
N ALA A 72 -11.56 1.66 -0.32
CA ALA A 72 -12.54 0.55 -0.30
C ALA A 72 -12.62 -0.18 -1.64
N TYR A 73 -12.62 -1.51 -1.57
CA TYR A 73 -12.74 -2.41 -2.71
C TYR A 73 -13.70 -3.57 -2.39
N THR A 74 -14.11 -4.31 -3.43
CA THR A 74 -15.03 -5.43 -3.28
C THR A 74 -14.29 -6.75 -3.44
N LEU A 75 -14.45 -7.65 -2.46
CA LEU A 75 -14.07 -9.06 -2.55
C LEU A 75 -15.35 -9.91 -2.49
N ASN A 76 -15.72 -10.55 -3.60
CA ASN A 76 -17.00 -11.26 -3.72
C ASN A 76 -18.18 -10.33 -3.36
N THR A 77 -18.80 -10.52 -2.21
CA THR A 77 -19.91 -9.69 -1.68
C THR A 77 -19.49 -8.78 -0.54
N LEU A 78 -18.23 -8.84 -0.10
CA LEU A 78 -17.70 -8.03 0.98
C LEU A 78 -17.16 -6.71 0.45
N THR A 79 -17.47 -5.62 1.13
CA THR A 79 -16.77 -4.35 0.95
C THR A 79 -15.67 -4.27 2.00
N LEU A 80 -14.44 -4.28 1.57
CA LEU A 80 -13.25 -4.21 2.42
C LEU A 80 -12.63 -2.81 2.33
N VAL A 81 -12.15 -2.31 3.45
CA VAL A 81 -11.52 -0.98 3.54
C VAL A 81 -10.07 -1.16 4.00
N PRO A 82 -9.08 -1.01 3.12
CA PRO A 82 -7.69 -1.35 3.38
C PRO A 82 -6.95 -0.32 4.25
N MET A 83 -7.60 0.79 4.61
CA MET A 83 -6.98 1.85 5.41
C MET A 83 -7.94 2.39 6.48
N ASP A 84 -7.37 2.75 7.61
CA ASP A 84 -8.06 3.44 8.70
C ASP A 84 -7.62 4.90 8.77
N TYR A 85 -8.57 5.83 8.94
CA TYR A 85 -8.24 7.24 9.13
C TYR A 85 -7.45 7.45 10.43
N VAL A 86 -6.32 8.17 10.35
CA VAL A 86 -5.55 8.57 11.54
C VAL A 86 -6.18 9.80 12.17
N VAL A 87 -6.84 9.62 13.31
CA VAL A 87 -7.62 10.65 13.98
C VAL A 87 -6.77 11.90 14.31
N GLY A 88 -7.34 13.10 14.05
CA GLY A 88 -6.71 14.37 14.35
C GLY A 88 -5.70 14.87 13.33
N THR A 89 -5.54 14.15 12.19
CA THR A 89 -4.56 14.52 11.16
C THR A 89 -5.09 15.46 10.08
N VAL A 90 -6.41 15.69 10.00
CA VAL A 90 -6.99 16.61 9.03
C VAL A 90 -6.46 18.03 9.23
N ARG A 91 -5.95 18.61 8.14
CA ARG A 91 -5.56 20.03 8.03
C ARG A 91 -6.27 20.63 6.83
N TYR A 92 -6.85 21.81 7.03
CA TYR A 92 -7.64 22.54 6.04
C TYR A 92 -7.02 23.90 5.77
N TYR A 93 -6.74 24.19 4.50
CA TYR A 93 -6.14 25.43 4.06
C TYR A 93 -7.04 26.13 3.03
N VAL A 94 -7.18 27.43 3.12
CA VAL A 94 -7.85 28.28 2.13
C VAL A 94 -6.82 29.25 1.56
N GLY A 95 -6.57 29.17 0.25
CA GLY A 95 -5.54 29.98 -0.39
C GLY A 95 -4.16 29.86 0.26
N GLY A 96 -3.80 28.68 0.77
CA GLY A 96 -2.54 28.40 1.47
C GLY A 96 -2.52 28.79 2.96
N VAL A 97 -3.59 29.38 3.50
CA VAL A 97 -3.68 29.79 4.92
C VAL A 97 -4.42 28.71 5.71
N LEU A 98 -3.79 28.20 6.78
CA LEU A 98 -4.38 27.19 7.67
C LEU A 98 -5.65 27.74 8.33
N GLN A 99 -6.70 26.96 8.32
CA GLN A 99 -8.00 27.25 8.92
C GLN A 99 -8.24 26.36 10.15
N PRO A 100 -9.24 26.71 10.99
CA PRO A 100 -9.72 25.79 12.03
C PRO A 100 -10.10 24.43 11.44
N THR A 101 -9.88 23.37 12.23
CA THR A 101 -10.21 22.00 11.82
C THR A 101 -11.71 21.90 11.49
N PRO A 102 -12.08 21.41 10.31
CA PRO A 102 -13.47 21.22 9.91
C PRO A 102 -14.11 20.06 10.71
N THR A 103 -15.41 19.84 10.52
CA THR A 103 -16.08 18.68 11.11
C THR A 103 -15.60 17.41 10.40
N VAL A 104 -15.08 16.43 11.19
CA VAL A 104 -14.54 15.16 10.69
C VAL A 104 -15.29 13.99 11.32
N THR A 105 -15.80 13.09 10.48
CA THR A 105 -16.33 11.78 10.87
C THR A 105 -15.42 10.70 10.34
N ALA A 106 -14.86 9.90 11.23
CA ALA A 106 -13.77 8.96 10.90
C ALA A 106 -14.14 7.87 9.87
N GLY A 107 -15.42 7.47 9.80
CA GLY A 107 -15.92 6.53 8.80
C GLY A 107 -15.46 5.09 8.96
N PRO A 108 -15.55 4.19 7.95
CA PRO A 108 -15.67 4.41 6.50
C PRO A 108 -17.09 4.75 6.02
N PRO A 109 -17.26 5.70 5.06
CA PRO A 109 -16.21 6.55 4.51
C PRO A 109 -15.78 7.66 5.49
N LEU A 110 -14.53 8.13 5.39
CA LEU A 110 -14.07 9.34 6.06
C LEU A 110 -14.84 10.55 5.49
N THR A 111 -15.54 11.29 6.33
CA THR A 111 -16.29 12.47 5.91
C THR A 111 -15.69 13.73 6.53
N ILE A 112 -15.39 14.74 5.69
CA ILE A 112 -14.88 16.05 6.09
C ILE A 112 -15.87 17.08 5.57
N SER A 113 -16.54 17.83 6.47
CA SER A 113 -17.63 18.74 6.13
C SER A 113 -17.43 20.13 6.72
N GLY A 114 -18.25 21.10 6.26
CA GLY A 114 -18.15 22.47 6.68
C GLY A 114 -17.10 23.29 5.91
N LEU A 115 -16.67 22.79 4.75
CA LEU A 115 -15.70 23.48 3.91
C LEU A 115 -16.37 24.56 3.04
N SER A 116 -15.59 25.60 2.69
CA SER A 116 -16.00 26.65 1.75
C SER A 116 -14.85 26.93 0.79
N VAL A 117 -15.15 26.96 -0.51
CA VAL A 117 -14.15 27.25 -1.55
C VAL A 117 -14.43 28.66 -2.10
N PRO A 118 -13.54 29.65 -1.89
CA PRO A 118 -13.75 31.02 -2.34
C PRO A 118 -13.94 31.13 -3.85
N ALA A 119 -14.63 32.16 -4.31
CA ALA A 119 -14.70 32.52 -5.73
C ALA A 119 -13.28 32.71 -6.30
N LYS A 120 -12.99 32.12 -7.46
CA LYS A 120 -11.66 32.15 -8.12
C LYS A 120 -10.51 31.68 -7.21
N GLY A 121 -10.82 30.83 -6.23
CA GLY A 121 -9.89 30.38 -5.20
C GLY A 121 -9.84 28.87 -5.10
N ASN A 122 -9.00 28.41 -4.16
CA ASN A 122 -8.82 27.00 -3.90
C ASN A 122 -8.78 26.70 -2.41
N VAL A 123 -9.03 25.44 -2.11
CA VAL A 123 -8.78 24.86 -0.79
C VAL A 123 -7.93 23.61 -0.92
N THR A 124 -7.15 23.33 0.12
CA THR A 124 -6.35 22.12 0.26
C THR A 124 -6.72 21.45 1.57
N VAL A 125 -7.04 20.16 1.50
CA VAL A 125 -7.25 19.31 2.68
C VAL A 125 -6.17 18.23 2.67
N ILE A 126 -5.46 18.08 3.81
CA ILE A 126 -4.44 17.08 4.04
C ILE A 126 -4.92 16.19 5.18
N TYR A 127 -4.76 14.87 5.05
CA TYR A 127 -5.06 13.91 6.11
C TYR A 127 -4.18 12.66 5.96
N GLN A 128 -4.14 11.84 7.01
CA GLN A 128 -3.41 10.58 7.02
C GLN A 128 -4.36 9.41 7.18
N ALA A 129 -4.01 8.30 6.53
CA ALA A 129 -4.65 7.01 6.69
C ALA A 129 -3.60 5.91 6.85
N LYS A 130 -3.86 4.93 7.70
CA LYS A 130 -2.95 3.82 8.00
C LYS A 130 -3.47 2.55 7.32
N THR A 131 -2.60 1.82 6.64
CA THR A 131 -2.93 0.51 6.05
C THR A 131 -3.21 -0.52 7.16
N ASN A 132 -4.15 -1.43 6.91
CA ASN A 132 -4.59 -2.45 7.85
C ASN A 132 -4.57 -3.86 7.23
N ASP A 133 -5.14 -4.86 7.91
CA ASP A 133 -5.13 -6.28 7.49
C ASP A 133 -5.87 -6.56 6.18
N TYR A 134 -6.57 -5.57 5.61
CA TYR A 134 -7.25 -5.68 4.31
C TYR A 134 -6.45 -5.04 3.17
N ALA A 135 -5.28 -4.47 3.45
CA ALA A 135 -4.43 -3.87 2.43
C ALA A 135 -3.81 -4.96 1.53
N PRO A 136 -4.03 -4.96 0.21
CA PRO A 136 -3.44 -5.95 -0.69
C PRO A 136 -1.92 -5.79 -0.73
N LEU A 137 -1.15 -6.86 -0.45
CA LEU A 137 0.32 -6.82 -0.35
C LEU A 137 1.03 -7.68 -1.41
N ALA A 138 0.28 -8.43 -2.23
CA ALA A 138 0.88 -9.20 -3.32
C ALA A 138 1.59 -8.28 -4.33
N GLN A 139 2.53 -8.83 -5.08
CA GLN A 139 3.22 -8.10 -6.14
C GLN A 139 2.20 -7.46 -7.11
N GLU A 140 2.48 -6.24 -7.56
CA GLU A 140 1.61 -5.43 -8.44
C GLU A 140 0.25 -5.03 -7.83
N SER A 141 0.00 -5.34 -6.57
CA SER A 141 -1.19 -4.84 -5.88
C SER A 141 -1.11 -3.33 -5.65
N SER A 142 -2.28 -2.70 -5.54
CA SER A 142 -2.37 -1.27 -5.28
C SER A 142 -3.63 -0.92 -4.49
N ILE A 143 -3.63 0.24 -3.84
CA ILE A 143 -4.78 0.86 -3.21
C ILE A 143 -5.12 2.12 -4.00
N THR A 144 -6.33 2.17 -4.59
CA THR A 144 -6.88 3.38 -5.20
C THR A 144 -7.85 4.03 -4.23
N ASN A 145 -7.43 5.14 -3.66
CA ASN A 145 -8.22 5.90 -2.69
C ASN A 145 -8.96 7.04 -3.37
N THR A 146 -10.30 7.04 -3.29
CA THR A 146 -11.19 7.96 -4.02
C THR A 146 -11.93 8.87 -3.05
N ALA A 147 -11.79 10.18 -3.26
CA ALA A 147 -12.59 11.23 -2.62
C ALA A 147 -13.72 11.65 -3.54
N THR A 148 -14.94 11.70 -3.00
CA THR A 148 -16.13 12.25 -3.64
C THR A 148 -16.43 13.60 -2.99
N ILE A 149 -16.47 14.66 -3.79
CA ILE A 149 -16.70 16.03 -3.36
C ILE A 149 -18.12 16.44 -3.74
N ASN A 150 -18.90 16.83 -2.73
CA ASN A 150 -20.22 17.45 -2.88
C ASN A 150 -20.18 18.90 -2.43
N ALA A 151 -21.06 19.74 -2.98
CA ALA A 151 -21.26 21.12 -2.55
C ALA A 151 -22.71 21.54 -2.81
N ASN A 152 -23.14 22.64 -2.17
CA ASN A 152 -24.41 23.26 -2.49
C ASN A 152 -24.39 23.73 -3.96
N ASN A 153 -25.48 23.49 -4.68
CA ASN A 153 -25.70 23.94 -6.05
C ASN A 153 -24.78 23.31 -7.13
N ILE A 154 -24.15 22.16 -6.87
CA ILE A 154 -23.58 21.32 -7.94
C ILE A 154 -24.55 20.20 -8.29
N ALA A 155 -24.69 19.92 -9.59
CA ALA A 155 -25.62 18.90 -10.07
C ALA A 155 -25.10 17.48 -9.83
N ASN A 156 -23.79 17.29 -9.97
CA ASN A 156 -23.13 16.00 -9.82
C ASN A 156 -21.91 16.11 -8.89
N PRO A 157 -21.68 15.11 -8.04
CA PRO A 157 -20.46 15.03 -7.27
C PRO A 157 -19.23 14.97 -8.17
N ILE A 158 -18.12 15.52 -7.67
CA ILE A 158 -16.81 15.44 -8.33
C ILE A 158 -15.99 14.37 -7.64
N THR A 159 -15.28 13.53 -8.40
CA THR A 159 -14.39 12.52 -7.84
C THR A 159 -12.93 12.84 -8.15
N ALA A 160 -12.05 12.54 -7.21
CA ALA A 160 -10.61 12.59 -7.37
C ALA A 160 -9.97 11.38 -6.67
N SER A 161 -9.02 10.72 -7.33
CA SER A 161 -8.41 9.49 -6.83
C SER A 161 -6.89 9.60 -6.81
N ALA A 162 -6.28 8.87 -5.89
CA ALA A 162 -4.85 8.63 -5.84
C ALA A 162 -4.58 7.14 -5.65
N THR A 163 -3.63 6.60 -6.39
CA THR A 163 -3.21 5.20 -6.31
C THR A 163 -1.82 5.11 -5.68
N VAL A 164 -1.63 4.15 -4.78
CA VAL A 164 -0.36 3.79 -4.15
C VAL A 164 -0.15 2.30 -4.38
N ASN A 165 1.07 1.89 -4.72
CA ASN A 165 1.38 0.50 -5.02
C ASN A 165 1.90 -0.25 -3.79
N ALA A 166 1.73 -1.56 -3.75
CA ALA A 166 2.41 -2.38 -2.75
C ALA A 166 3.92 -2.33 -2.99
N TYR A 167 4.69 -2.16 -1.91
CA TYR A 167 6.15 -2.16 -1.95
C TYR A 167 6.66 -3.52 -2.44
N SER A 168 7.56 -3.52 -3.42
CA SER A 168 8.00 -4.71 -4.14
C SER A 168 9.49 -4.97 -3.96
N GLU A 169 9.89 -5.44 -2.77
CA GLU A 169 11.26 -5.87 -2.45
C GLU A 169 11.24 -7.10 -1.52
N PRO A 170 12.34 -7.87 -1.45
CA PRO A 170 12.50 -8.90 -0.44
C PRO A 170 12.59 -8.29 0.96
N VAL A 171 11.93 -8.89 1.95
CA VAL A 171 12.00 -8.51 3.37
C VAL A 171 12.53 -9.69 4.16
N LEU A 172 13.83 -9.76 4.34
CA LEU A 172 14.51 -10.95 4.85
C LEU A 172 14.69 -10.92 6.38
N ARG A 173 14.52 -12.10 6.98
CA ARG A 173 14.87 -12.39 8.37
C ARG A 173 15.65 -13.69 8.41
N ILE A 174 16.62 -13.78 9.34
CA ILE A 174 17.40 -14.99 9.57
C ILE A 174 17.29 -15.43 11.02
N SER A 175 17.16 -16.72 11.25
CA SER A 175 17.26 -17.37 12.56
C SER A 175 18.28 -18.50 12.52
N LYS A 176 18.90 -18.78 13.66
CA LYS A 176 19.94 -19.83 13.82
C LYS A 176 19.55 -20.76 14.95
N SER A 177 19.71 -22.04 14.74
CA SER A 177 19.56 -23.08 15.76
C SER A 177 20.74 -24.05 15.73
N LEU A 178 20.91 -24.81 16.81
CA LEU A 178 21.99 -25.79 17.01
C LEU A 178 21.42 -27.11 17.50
N THR A 179 21.88 -28.23 16.90
CA THR A 179 21.50 -29.59 17.30
C THR A 179 22.69 -30.53 17.13
N PRO A 180 23.03 -31.35 18.16
CA PRO A 180 22.55 -31.28 19.54
C PRO A 180 23.09 -30.03 20.27
N THR A 181 22.43 -29.60 21.33
CA THR A 181 22.89 -28.48 22.18
C THR A 181 24.02 -28.86 23.16
N THR A 182 24.26 -30.16 23.31
CA THR A 182 25.37 -30.72 24.14
C THR A 182 26.08 -31.75 23.31
N VAL A 183 27.40 -31.61 23.18
CA VAL A 183 28.27 -32.49 22.39
C VAL A 183 29.54 -32.82 23.21
N SER A 184 30.04 -34.03 23.06
CA SER A 184 31.33 -34.44 23.61
C SER A 184 32.46 -34.04 22.65
N GLU A 185 33.68 -34.05 23.10
CA GLU A 185 34.90 -33.92 22.29
C GLU A 185 34.87 -34.91 21.13
N ASN A 186 35.19 -34.45 19.92
CA ASN A 186 35.02 -35.17 18.61
C ASN A 186 33.57 -35.51 18.27
N GLY A 187 32.59 -34.89 18.92
CA GLY A 187 31.17 -35.03 18.58
C GLY A 187 30.76 -34.15 17.42
N GLN A 188 29.69 -34.57 16.75
CA GLN A 188 29.15 -33.84 15.60
C GLN A 188 27.98 -32.96 16.03
N LEU A 189 27.91 -31.78 15.46
CA LEU A 189 26.78 -30.85 15.63
C LEU A 189 26.39 -30.21 14.30
N THR A 190 25.14 -29.73 14.24
CA THR A 190 24.58 -29.07 13.07
C THR A 190 24.02 -27.72 13.45
N TYR A 191 24.51 -26.67 12.81
CA TYR A 191 23.87 -25.35 12.79
C TYR A 191 22.87 -25.30 11.65
N THR A 192 21.65 -24.87 11.94
CA THR A 192 20.59 -24.65 10.94
C THR A 192 20.23 -23.17 10.92
N PHE A 193 20.39 -22.55 9.76
CA PHE A 193 19.95 -21.17 9.49
C PHE A 193 18.67 -21.24 8.68
N ILE A 194 17.60 -20.63 9.16
CA ILE A 194 16.35 -20.46 8.41
C ILE A 194 16.30 -19.00 7.98
N ILE A 195 16.25 -18.78 6.66
CA ILE A 195 16.12 -17.47 6.04
C ILE A 195 14.69 -17.36 5.55
N GLN A 196 13.94 -16.39 6.06
CA GLN A 196 12.55 -16.15 5.71
C GLN A 196 12.42 -14.83 4.96
N ASN A 197 11.62 -14.85 3.90
CA ASN A 197 11.27 -13.65 3.12
C ASN A 197 9.79 -13.32 3.35
N TYR A 198 9.52 -12.15 3.94
CA TYR A 198 8.17 -11.61 4.18
C TYR A 198 7.75 -10.65 3.07
N GLY A 199 8.65 -10.33 2.13
CA GLY A 199 8.39 -9.47 0.97
C GLY A 199 7.68 -10.22 -0.15
N ASN A 200 7.04 -9.48 -1.04
CA ASN A 200 6.29 -9.99 -2.19
C ASN A 200 7.18 -10.29 -3.42
N THR A 201 8.48 -10.07 -3.31
CA THR A 201 9.48 -10.35 -4.35
C THR A 201 10.46 -11.38 -3.81
N ALA A 202 10.88 -12.33 -4.64
CA ALA A 202 11.93 -13.28 -4.28
C ALA A 202 13.26 -12.55 -4.11
N ALA A 203 14.08 -13.01 -3.16
CA ALA A 203 15.48 -12.63 -3.14
C ALA A 203 16.25 -13.55 -4.08
N ASP A 204 16.94 -12.97 -5.04
CA ASP A 204 17.63 -13.67 -6.12
C ASP A 204 19.14 -13.35 -6.19
N GLU A 205 19.80 -13.76 -7.24
CA GLU A 205 21.24 -13.55 -7.44
C GLU A 205 21.63 -12.06 -7.41
N ALA A 206 20.75 -11.17 -7.92
CA ALA A 206 21.01 -9.72 -7.99
C ALA A 206 21.06 -9.06 -6.60
N ASP A 207 20.37 -9.64 -5.61
CA ASP A 207 20.38 -9.16 -4.21
C ASP A 207 21.69 -9.48 -3.48
N ALA A 208 22.57 -10.32 -4.09
CA ALA A 208 23.90 -10.65 -3.61
C ALA A 208 23.94 -11.10 -2.13
N LEU A 209 22.97 -11.92 -1.71
CA LEU A 209 22.87 -12.39 -0.33
C LEU A 209 24.13 -13.13 0.11
N ILE A 210 24.61 -12.81 1.34
CA ILE A 210 25.74 -13.46 1.98
C ILE A 210 25.33 -13.87 3.41
N VAL A 211 25.54 -15.11 3.78
CA VAL A 211 25.51 -15.59 5.16
C VAL A 211 26.95 -15.75 5.64
N SER A 212 27.28 -15.10 6.74
CA SER A 212 28.57 -15.27 7.41
C SER A 212 28.38 -15.64 8.86
N ASP A 213 29.24 -16.52 9.36
CA ASP A 213 29.27 -16.94 10.76
C ASP A 213 30.69 -17.28 11.18
N ARG A 214 30.96 -17.19 12.49
CA ARG A 214 32.20 -17.65 13.08
C ARG A 214 31.90 -18.70 14.15
N PHE A 215 32.28 -19.95 13.89
CA PHE A 215 32.01 -21.04 14.80
C PHE A 215 33.04 -21.07 15.98
N ASP A 216 32.48 -21.13 17.17
CA ASP A 216 33.22 -21.35 18.42
C ASP A 216 32.41 -22.34 19.28
N PRO A 217 32.90 -23.59 19.46
CA PRO A 217 34.20 -24.14 19.00
C PRO A 217 34.31 -24.24 17.48
N ILE A 218 35.55 -24.21 16.98
CA ILE A 218 35.87 -24.40 15.56
C ILE A 218 35.44 -25.81 15.12
N LEU A 219 34.77 -25.92 14.00
CA LEU A 219 34.32 -27.20 13.44
C LEU A 219 35.31 -27.68 12.37
N ASN A 220 35.71 -28.97 12.43
CA ASN A 220 36.57 -29.54 11.39
C ASN A 220 36.44 -31.08 11.35
N PRO A 221 36.10 -31.71 10.20
CA PRO A 221 35.67 -31.08 8.94
C PRO A 221 34.24 -30.55 9.03
N ILE A 222 33.85 -29.67 8.07
CA ILE A 222 32.45 -29.26 7.90
C ILE A 222 31.86 -29.84 6.61
N THR A 223 30.53 -29.97 6.60
CA THR A 223 29.70 -30.18 5.42
C THR A 223 28.59 -29.14 5.40
N VAL A 224 28.32 -28.60 4.23
CA VAL A 224 27.34 -27.54 4.03
C VAL A 224 26.27 -27.97 3.04
N ALA A 225 25.00 -27.70 3.34
CA ALA A 225 23.92 -27.94 2.40
C ALA A 225 22.92 -26.77 2.43
N PHE A 226 22.44 -26.41 1.25
CA PHE A 226 21.40 -25.40 1.07
C PHE A 226 20.14 -26.04 0.47
N ASN A 227 19.00 -25.90 1.15
CA ASN A 227 17.74 -26.58 0.82
C ASN A 227 17.93 -28.09 0.57
N GLY A 228 18.81 -28.72 1.36
CA GLY A 228 19.15 -30.16 1.24
C GLY A 228 20.16 -30.50 0.12
N THR A 229 20.57 -29.56 -0.71
CA THR A 229 21.61 -29.75 -1.74
C THR A 229 22.98 -29.43 -1.16
N ALA A 230 23.93 -30.40 -1.26
CA ALA A 230 25.28 -30.20 -0.77
C ALA A 230 26.02 -29.08 -1.53
N TRP A 231 26.76 -28.27 -0.79
CA TRP A 231 27.60 -27.19 -1.30
C TRP A 231 29.08 -27.58 -1.29
N THR A 232 29.87 -27.06 -2.22
CA THR A 232 31.30 -27.29 -2.42
C THR A 232 32.09 -26.08 -1.94
N GLU A 233 33.09 -26.33 -1.08
CA GLU A 233 34.04 -25.29 -0.66
C GLU A 233 34.82 -24.73 -1.84
N GLY A 234 35.04 -23.42 -1.83
CA GLY A 234 35.71 -22.68 -2.90
C GLY A 234 34.77 -22.30 -4.07
N THR A 235 33.54 -22.84 -4.14
CA THR A 235 32.52 -22.49 -5.12
C THR A 235 31.37 -21.76 -4.46
N GLU A 236 30.65 -22.45 -3.57
CA GLU A 236 29.45 -21.91 -2.90
C GLU A 236 29.76 -21.24 -1.56
N TYR A 237 30.89 -21.61 -0.93
CA TYR A 237 31.32 -20.99 0.32
C TYR A 237 32.84 -21.06 0.50
N THR A 238 33.33 -20.28 1.47
CA THR A 238 34.67 -20.38 2.02
C THR A 238 34.61 -20.68 3.50
N TYR A 239 35.56 -21.50 3.99
CA TYR A 239 35.70 -21.80 5.42
C TYR A 239 37.17 -21.76 5.84
N ASP A 240 37.47 -21.01 6.88
CA ASP A 240 38.81 -20.98 7.50
C ASP A 240 38.78 -21.83 8.76
N ALA A 241 39.32 -23.05 8.67
CA ALA A 241 39.40 -24.01 9.78
C ALA A 241 40.34 -23.56 10.90
N THR A 242 41.10 -22.46 10.76
CA THR A 242 41.96 -21.92 11.84
C THR A 242 41.22 -20.87 12.68
N THR A 243 40.26 -20.16 12.08
CA THR A 243 39.50 -19.11 12.74
C THR A 243 38.04 -19.46 12.98
N GLY A 244 37.54 -20.52 12.36
CA GLY A 244 36.13 -20.91 12.36
C GLY A 244 35.24 -20.03 11.50
N GLN A 245 35.82 -19.17 10.63
CA GLN A 245 35.05 -18.22 9.80
C GLN A 245 34.44 -18.91 8.58
N PHE A 246 33.14 -18.88 8.48
CA PHE A 246 32.34 -19.31 7.33
C PHE A 246 31.79 -18.08 6.60
N VAL A 247 31.79 -18.11 5.24
CA VAL A 247 31.18 -17.09 4.39
C VAL A 247 30.63 -17.75 3.15
N SER A 248 29.35 -17.58 2.85
CA SER A 248 28.78 -18.02 1.57
C SER A 248 29.19 -17.08 0.41
N THR A 249 29.27 -17.62 -0.79
CA THR A 249 29.46 -16.81 -2.00
C THR A 249 28.24 -15.90 -2.21
N ALA A 250 28.47 -14.65 -2.62
CA ALA A 250 27.41 -13.69 -2.85
C ALA A 250 26.47 -14.14 -4.00
N GLY A 251 25.17 -13.99 -3.83
CA GLY A 251 24.16 -14.21 -4.86
C GLY A 251 23.72 -15.66 -5.06
N ILE A 252 24.36 -16.65 -4.41
CA ILE A 252 23.94 -18.05 -4.57
C ILE A 252 22.77 -18.45 -3.65
N ILE A 253 22.53 -17.67 -2.60
CA ILE A 253 21.38 -17.86 -1.71
C ILE A 253 20.17 -17.18 -2.34
N THR A 254 19.15 -17.97 -2.64
CA THR A 254 17.86 -17.48 -3.13
C THR A 254 16.76 -17.81 -2.14
N VAL A 255 15.82 -16.88 -1.92
CA VAL A 255 14.70 -17.08 -1.00
C VAL A 255 13.41 -16.71 -1.72
N PRO A 256 12.45 -17.64 -1.87
CA PRO A 256 11.19 -17.35 -2.54
C PRO A 256 10.48 -16.16 -1.92
N ALA A 257 9.63 -15.48 -2.70
CA ALA A 257 8.71 -14.46 -2.18
C ALA A 257 7.74 -15.07 -1.14
N ALA A 258 7.22 -14.24 -0.26
CA ALA A 258 6.07 -14.60 0.56
C ALA A 258 4.85 -14.86 -0.33
N SER A 259 3.96 -15.74 0.11
CA SER A 259 2.62 -15.89 -0.45
C SER A 259 1.61 -15.14 0.41
N TYR A 260 0.67 -14.46 -0.26
CA TYR A 260 -0.40 -13.69 0.37
C TYR A 260 -1.72 -14.36 0.03
N THR A 261 -2.44 -14.80 1.05
CA THR A 261 -3.76 -15.43 0.89
C THR A 261 -4.81 -14.56 1.54
N GLN A 262 -5.89 -14.29 0.80
CA GLN A 262 -7.02 -13.53 1.33
C GLN A 262 -8.16 -14.49 1.70
N ASP A 263 -8.62 -14.43 2.95
CA ASP A 263 -9.73 -15.23 3.44
C ASP A 263 -11.04 -14.79 2.77
N ALA A 264 -11.74 -15.72 2.13
CA ALA A 264 -12.94 -15.42 1.36
C ALA A 264 -14.16 -15.01 2.20
N ALA A 265 -14.17 -15.33 3.50
CA ALA A 265 -15.26 -15.04 4.41
C ALA A 265 -15.04 -13.74 5.20
N THR A 266 -13.80 -13.44 5.56
CA THR A 266 -13.44 -12.26 6.37
C THR A 266 -12.75 -11.17 5.58
N GLY A 267 -12.10 -11.53 4.46
CA GLY A 267 -11.30 -10.62 3.66
C GLY A 267 -9.90 -10.34 4.22
N ALA A 268 -9.55 -10.87 5.38
CA ALA A 268 -8.25 -10.68 6.01
C ALA A 268 -7.13 -11.33 5.19
N ILE A 269 -5.98 -10.65 5.09
CA ILE A 269 -4.81 -11.14 4.36
C ILE A 269 -3.86 -11.81 5.34
N SER A 270 -3.46 -13.05 5.02
CA SER A 270 -2.45 -13.82 5.74
C SER A 270 -1.17 -13.89 4.92
N ILE A 271 -0.02 -13.72 5.58
CA ILE A 271 1.30 -13.76 4.97
C ILE A 271 1.97 -15.08 5.36
N VAL A 272 2.35 -15.89 4.38
CA VAL A 272 3.18 -17.07 4.56
C VAL A 272 4.55 -16.76 3.98
N PRO A 273 5.60 -16.58 4.82
CA PRO A 273 6.90 -16.19 4.31
C PRO A 273 7.51 -17.27 3.42
N GLY A 274 8.18 -16.85 2.35
CA GLY A 274 9.09 -17.71 1.61
C GLY A 274 10.23 -18.15 2.52
N SER A 275 10.79 -19.35 2.34
CA SER A 275 11.80 -19.88 3.25
C SER A 275 12.90 -20.62 2.49
N ALA A 276 14.13 -20.44 2.96
CA ALA A 276 15.29 -21.24 2.57
C ALA A 276 16.07 -21.67 3.82
N THR A 277 16.74 -22.81 3.73
CA THR A 277 17.47 -23.40 4.86
C THR A 277 18.90 -23.66 4.47
N LEU A 278 19.86 -23.12 5.25
CA LEU A 278 21.28 -23.45 5.17
C LEU A 278 21.64 -24.30 6.40
N THR A 279 22.23 -25.46 6.19
CA THR A 279 22.73 -26.34 7.25
C THR A 279 24.23 -26.48 7.17
N ILE A 280 24.90 -26.39 8.31
CA ILE A 280 26.34 -26.57 8.43
C ILE A 280 26.58 -27.59 9.55
N THR A 281 27.07 -28.77 9.16
CA THR A 281 27.37 -29.86 10.09
C THR A 281 28.87 -30.01 10.20
N GLY A 282 29.39 -30.18 11.43
CA GLY A 282 30.82 -30.35 11.64
C GLY A 282 31.13 -31.05 12.95
N THR A 283 32.39 -31.43 13.09
CA THR A 283 32.94 -32.07 14.28
C THR A 283 33.69 -31.06 15.14
N VAL A 284 33.51 -31.11 16.46
CA VAL A 284 34.16 -30.24 17.45
C VAL A 284 35.51 -30.80 17.85
#